data_7a096c575e7dff62336bcdf09e9c0fc9
#
_entry.id   7a096c575e7dff62336bcdf09e9c0fc9
#
_cell.length_a   1.000
_cell.length_b   1.000
_cell.length_c   1.000
_cell.angle_alpha   90.00
_cell.angle_beta   90.00
_cell.angle_gamma   90.00
#
_symmetry.space_group_name_H-M   'P 1'
#
loop_
_entity.id
_entity.type
_entity.pdbx_description
1 polymer ?
#
loop_
_entity_poly.entity_id
_entity_poly.type
_entity_poly.pdbx_seq_one_letter_code
_entity_poly.pdbx_strand_id
1 'polypeptide(L)'
;MRRLFLALVLCFACVPAFADRYVTRVRTSAAEDAEFLARTGRLAHRGTAGCREGIGYGSTPEQALANCCYWGRYAVREKAVARGANGRYYAVVQYHD
;
A
#
# COMPACT_ATOMS: atom_id res chain seq x y z
N MET A 1 9.01 -23.12 -42.51
CA MET A 1 8.77 -22.80 -41.94
C MET A 1 8.71 -22.54 -41.16
N ARG A 2 9.05 -22.53 -41.13
CA ARG A 2 8.90 -22.14 -40.28
C ARG A 2 8.64 -21.81 -39.31
N ARG A 3 8.87 -21.72 -39.46
CA ARG A 3 8.44 -21.27 -38.52
C ARG A 3 8.42 -21.23 -37.51
N LEU A 4 8.70 -21.31 -37.45
CA LEU A 4 8.40 -21.11 -36.41
C LEU A 4 8.58 -20.92 -35.45
N PHE A 5 8.82 -20.90 -35.52
CA PHE A 5 8.65 -20.50 -34.52
C PHE A 5 8.48 -20.32 -33.67
N LEU A 6 8.50 -20.26 -34.25
CA LEU A 6 7.96 -19.89 -33.38
C LEU A 6 7.73 -20.12 -32.49
N ALA A 7 7.92 -20.39 -32.85
CA ALA A 7 7.33 -20.49 -31.94
C ALA A 7 7.39 -20.48 -31.00
N LEU A 8 7.84 -20.37 -31.13
CA LEU A 8 7.60 -20.26 -30.16
C LEU A 8 7.60 -19.94 -29.30
N VAL A 9 7.79 -19.86 -29.62
CA VAL A 9 7.45 -19.39 -28.81
C VAL A 9 7.16 -19.14 -27.94
N LEU A 10 7.15 -19.14 -28.02
CA LEU A 10 6.56 -18.82 -27.16
C LEU A 10 6.51 -18.97 -26.13
N CYS A 11 6.75 -19.22 -26.18
CA CYS A 11 6.44 -19.29 -25.21
C CYS A 11 6.70 -18.96 -24.34
N PHE A 12 7.03 -18.64 -24.27
CA PHE A 12 7.01 -18.21 -23.29
C PHE A 12 6.83 -17.87 -22.55
N ALA A 13 6.89 -17.76 -22.86
CA ALA A 13 6.53 -17.31 -22.24
C ALA A 13 6.12 -17.40 -21.51
N CYS A 14 6.00 -17.68 -21.33
CA CYS A 14 5.44 -17.79 -20.59
C CYS A 14 5.66 -17.99 -19.70
N VAL A 15 5.97 -18.19 -19.40
CA VAL A 15 6.07 -18.23 -18.52
C VAL A 15 6.45 -17.69 -17.81
N PRO A 16 6.67 -17.44 -17.64
CA PRO A 16 7.11 -16.79 -16.81
C PRO A 16 6.49 -16.03 -16.14
N ALA A 17 6.13 -15.64 -16.17
CA ALA A 17 5.51 -14.88 -15.59
C ALA A 17 4.99 -15.34 -14.45
N PHE A 18 4.87 -15.98 -14.17
CA PHE A 18 4.36 -16.39 -13.13
C PHE A 18 5.11 -16.48 -12.08
N ALA A 19 6.01 -16.52 -12.18
CA ALA A 19 6.79 -16.76 -11.21
C ALA A 19 6.76 -15.64 -10.43
N ASP A 20 6.74 -14.74 -10.89
CA ASP A 20 6.86 -13.69 -10.22
C ASP A 20 5.86 -13.37 -9.42
N ARG A 21 4.82 -13.78 -9.53
CA ARG A 21 3.91 -13.35 -8.82
C ARG A 21 4.12 -13.49 -7.44
N TYR A 22 4.46 -14.42 -6.95
CA TYR A 22 4.50 -14.53 -5.59
C TYR A 22 5.66 -13.90 -5.09
N VAL A 23 6.54 -13.76 -5.82
CA VAL A 23 7.67 -13.29 -5.40
C VAL A 23 7.46 -11.96 -5.14
N THR A 24 6.58 -11.43 -5.72
CA THR A 24 6.50 -10.13 -5.59
C THR A 24 5.67 -9.70 -4.56
N ARG A 25 5.47 -10.33 -3.56
CA ARG A 25 4.80 -9.93 -2.55
C ARG A 25 5.26 -8.68 -2.16
N VAL A 26 4.89 -7.68 -2.59
CA VAL A 26 5.35 -6.41 -2.29
C VAL A 26 4.59 -5.79 -1.18
N ARG A 27 5.23 -5.07 -0.31
CA ARG A 27 4.56 -4.37 0.74
C ARG A 27 3.90 -3.14 0.18
N THR A 28 2.78 -2.73 0.74
CA THR A 28 2.15 -1.51 0.30
C THR A 28 2.81 -0.32 0.99
N SER A 29 2.83 0.81 0.31
CA SER A 29 3.38 2.04 0.86
C SER A 29 2.34 2.73 1.72
N ALA A 30 2.78 3.68 2.54
CA ALA A 30 1.87 4.48 3.34
C ALA A 30 0.90 5.22 2.44
N ALA A 31 1.37 5.72 1.29
CA ALA A 31 0.51 6.45 0.36
C ALA A 31 -0.57 5.54 -0.22
N GLU A 32 -0.22 4.32 -0.59
CA GLU A 32 -1.20 3.38 -1.11
C GLU A 32 -2.25 3.04 -0.07
N ASP A 33 -1.82 2.86 1.16
CA ASP A 33 -2.75 2.52 2.22
C ASP A 33 -3.64 3.70 2.59
N ALA A 34 -3.10 4.92 2.61
CA ALA A 34 -3.91 6.10 2.90
C ALA A 34 -4.96 6.31 1.82
N GLU A 35 -4.59 6.08 0.56
CA GLU A 35 -5.55 6.19 -0.54
C GLU A 35 -6.64 5.13 -0.41
N PHE A 36 -6.28 3.94 0.02
CA PHE A 36 -7.24 2.88 0.20
C PHE A 36 -8.25 3.24 1.28
N LEU A 37 -7.78 3.78 2.41
CA LEU A 37 -8.68 4.20 3.49
C LEU A 37 -9.58 5.33 3.00
N ALA A 38 -9.02 6.29 2.29
CA ALA A 38 -9.79 7.43 1.80
C ALA A 38 -10.85 6.99 0.80
N ARG A 39 -10.49 6.03 -0.06
CA ARG A 39 -11.42 5.56 -1.08
C ARG A 39 -12.55 4.73 -0.49
N THR A 40 -12.25 3.95 0.52
CA THR A 40 -13.28 3.10 1.14
C THR A 40 -14.05 3.82 2.25
N GLY A 41 -13.49 4.91 2.78
CA GLY A 41 -14.13 5.62 3.88
C GLY A 41 -14.11 4.85 5.18
N ARG A 42 -13.21 3.87 5.31
CA ARG A 42 -13.17 3.02 6.49
C ARG A 42 -11.80 3.04 7.12
N LEU A 43 -11.75 3.08 8.41
CA LEU A 43 -10.49 3.08 9.14
C LEU A 43 -10.18 1.64 9.52
N ALA A 44 -9.38 0.99 8.71
CA ALA A 44 -9.01 -0.41 8.92
C ALA A 44 -7.64 -0.69 8.33
N HIS A 45 -6.87 -1.55 8.98
CA HIS A 45 -5.57 -1.94 8.47
C HIS A 45 -5.77 -2.91 7.31
N ARG A 46 -4.97 -2.73 6.25
CA ARG A 46 -5.00 -3.68 5.15
C ARG A 46 -4.18 -4.92 5.46
N GLY A 47 -3.21 -4.78 6.37
CA GLY A 47 -2.37 -5.90 6.74
C GLY A 47 -1.23 -6.16 5.75
N THR A 48 -0.95 -5.23 4.86
CA THR A 48 0.07 -5.43 3.83
C THR A 48 1.28 -4.51 3.97
N ALA A 49 1.36 -3.75 5.06
CA ALA A 49 2.48 -2.83 5.25
C ALA A 49 3.80 -3.52 5.57
N GLY A 50 3.75 -4.69 6.17
CA GLY A 50 4.95 -5.42 6.53
C GLY A 50 5.72 -4.81 7.68
N CYS A 51 5.09 -3.95 8.47
CA CYS A 51 5.72 -3.28 9.61
C CYS A 51 4.64 -2.79 10.55
N ARG A 52 5.05 -2.21 11.69
CA ARG A 52 4.10 -1.60 12.61
C ARG A 52 3.47 -0.42 11.90
N GLU A 53 2.17 -0.33 11.98
CA GLU A 53 1.45 0.69 11.26
C GLU A 53 0.43 1.37 12.15
N GLY A 54 0.33 2.68 12.05
CA GLY A 54 -0.72 3.45 12.70
C GLY A 54 -1.65 4.01 11.64
N ILE A 55 -2.93 4.06 11.93
CA ILE A 55 -3.90 4.65 11.02
C ILE A 55 -4.76 5.62 11.84
N GLY A 56 -5.21 6.66 11.20
CA GLY A 56 -6.03 7.66 11.87
C GLY A 56 -6.79 8.49 10.87
N TYR A 57 -7.80 9.22 11.35
CA TYR A 57 -8.48 10.16 10.47
C TYR A 57 -8.82 11.41 11.26
N GLY A 58 -9.11 12.46 10.55
CA GLY A 58 -9.47 13.72 11.17
C GLY A 58 -9.95 14.72 10.15
N SER A 59 -10.28 15.93 10.62
CA SER A 59 -10.77 16.97 9.73
C SER A 59 -9.63 17.76 9.08
N THR A 60 -8.41 17.55 9.53
CA THR A 60 -7.22 18.16 8.90
C THR A 60 -6.15 17.09 8.76
N PRO A 61 -5.19 17.27 7.85
CA PRO A 61 -4.09 16.31 7.72
C PRO A 61 -3.31 16.13 9.02
N GLU A 62 -3.07 17.22 9.74
CA GLU A 62 -2.32 17.17 10.98
C GLU A 62 -3.07 16.36 12.04
N GLN A 63 -4.38 16.56 12.11
CA GLN A 63 -5.18 15.84 13.06
C GLN A 63 -5.23 14.36 12.73
N ALA A 64 -5.34 14.01 11.45
CA ALA A 64 -5.34 12.63 11.02
C ALA A 64 -4.05 11.94 11.43
N LEU A 65 -2.90 12.60 11.23
CA LEU A 65 -1.63 12.04 11.62
C LEU A 65 -1.53 11.89 13.14
N ALA A 66 -1.95 12.90 13.87
CA ALA A 66 -1.86 12.87 15.33
C ALA A 66 -2.76 11.78 15.92
N ASN A 67 -3.80 11.39 15.20
CA ASN A 67 -4.70 10.34 15.65
C ASN A 67 -4.22 8.92 15.30
N CYS A 68 -3.10 8.81 14.59
CA CYS A 68 -2.58 7.50 14.27
C CYS A 68 -2.03 6.81 15.52
N CYS A 69 -2.23 5.51 15.60
CA CYS A 69 -1.69 4.75 16.71
C CYS A 69 -0.19 4.92 16.76
N TYR A 70 0.37 5.00 17.94
CA TYR A 70 1.80 5.12 18.19
C TYR A 70 2.43 6.42 17.70
N TRP A 71 1.62 7.40 17.31
CA TRP A 71 2.16 8.68 16.85
C TRP A 71 3.03 9.28 17.95
N GLY A 72 4.26 9.60 17.57
CA GLY A 72 5.21 10.16 18.54
C GLY A 72 5.94 9.13 19.38
N ARG A 73 5.62 7.84 19.22
CA ARG A 73 6.24 6.81 20.06
C ARG A 73 7.31 6.01 19.36
N TYR A 74 7.26 5.90 18.06
CA TYR A 74 8.26 5.16 17.29
C TYR A 74 8.73 6.00 16.14
N ALA A 75 9.92 5.73 15.65
CA ALA A 75 10.46 6.47 14.52
C ALA A 75 9.65 6.20 13.28
N VAL A 76 9.31 7.24 12.56
CA VAL A 76 8.50 7.13 11.35
C VAL A 76 9.38 6.73 10.18
N ARG A 77 8.99 5.67 9.50
CA ARG A 77 9.65 5.26 8.27
C ARG A 77 9.00 5.96 7.08
N GLU A 78 7.67 6.01 7.09
CA GLU A 78 6.94 6.60 5.99
C GLU A 78 5.57 7.04 6.49
N LYS A 79 5.07 8.14 5.98
CA LYS A 79 3.73 8.59 6.35
C LYS A 79 3.05 9.20 5.13
N ALA A 80 1.73 9.15 5.12
CA ALA A 80 0.96 9.73 4.03
C ALA A 80 -0.44 10.06 4.52
N VAL A 81 -1.08 11.03 3.86
CA VAL A 81 -2.43 11.43 4.16
C VAL A 81 -3.19 11.54 2.85
N ALA A 82 -4.41 11.08 2.83
CA ALA A 82 -5.27 11.19 1.66
C ALA A 82 -6.64 11.72 2.10
N ARG A 83 -7.27 12.50 1.25
CA ARG A 83 -8.57 13.04 1.55
C ARG A 83 -9.65 12.17 0.96
N GLY A 84 -10.62 11.79 1.76
CA GLY A 84 -11.73 10.98 1.30
C GLY A 84 -12.86 11.83 0.72
N ALA A 85 -13.76 11.19 -0.01
CA ALA A 85 -14.90 11.87 -0.60
C ALA A 85 -15.81 12.46 0.47
N ASN A 86 -15.75 11.93 1.69
CA ASN A 86 -16.55 12.45 2.79
C ASN A 86 -15.93 13.70 3.42
N GLY A 87 -14.81 14.17 2.88
CA GLY A 87 -14.15 15.37 3.39
C GLY A 87 -13.18 15.12 4.53
N ARG A 88 -13.08 13.89 5.02
CA ARG A 88 -12.14 13.58 6.07
C ARG A 88 -10.80 13.23 5.49
N TYR A 89 -9.76 13.44 6.29
CA TYR A 89 -8.40 13.05 5.91
C TYR A 89 -8.07 11.73 6.60
N TYR A 90 -7.44 10.84 5.87
CA TYR A 90 -7.05 9.53 6.38
C TYR A 90 -5.54 9.45 6.32
N ALA A 91 -4.93 9.10 7.43
CA ALA A 91 -3.48 9.05 7.54
C ALA A 91 -3.00 7.64 7.84
N VAL A 92 -1.85 7.32 7.28
CA VAL A 92 -1.19 6.05 7.55
C VAL A 92 0.27 6.36 7.87
N VAL A 93 0.76 5.80 8.94
CA VAL A 93 2.16 5.95 9.34
C VAL A 93 2.75 4.57 9.47
N GLN A 94 3.85 4.35 8.78
CA GLN A 94 4.62 3.10 8.89
C GLN A 94 5.85 3.41 9.72
N TYR A 95 6.11 2.59 10.71
CA TYR A 95 7.16 2.86 11.66
C TYR A 95 8.32 1.90 11.49
N HIS A 96 9.48 2.33 11.94
CA HIS A 96 10.61 1.42 12.07
C HIS A 96 10.38 0.54 13.29
N ASP A 97 10.89 -0.66 13.22
CA ASP A 97 10.79 -1.56 14.37
C ASP A 97 11.78 -1.23 15.45
#